data_78f689515edb55bdf282176b0df2f616
#
_entry.id   78f689515edb55bdf282176b0df2f616
#
_cell.length_a   1.000
_cell.length_b   1.000
_cell.length_c   1.000
_cell.angle_alpha   90.00
_cell.angle_beta   90.00
_cell.angle_gamma   90.00
#
_symmetry.space_group_name_H-M   'P 1'
#
loop_
_entity.id
_entity.type
_entity.pdbx_description
1 polymer ?
#
loop_
_entity_poly.entity_id
_entity_poly.type
_entity_poly.pdbx_seq_one_letter_code
_entity_poly.pdbx_strand_id
1 'polypeptide(L)'
;MKTLTKLFAAVAILFVSVVGSAQAGLLDSPEVYDKAKAIYMAMESMTPADLEECGVDFGTPKELPGVKNPTNPSVKLKVADFEVFNPSFKTYARVRILVDPATGVVQGGEYLYLGK
;
A
#
# COMPACT_ATOMS: atom_id res chain seq x y z
N MET A 1 -1.78 20.31 20.30
CA MET A 1 -1.96 20.18 20.21
C MET A 1 -2.20 20.19 19.72
N LYS A 2 -2.01 20.22 19.77
CA LYS A 2 -2.19 20.03 19.41
C LYS A 2 -2.66 20.23 18.54
N THR A 3 -2.65 20.35 18.57
CA THR A 3 -3.12 20.35 17.96
C THR A 3 -3.30 20.78 16.91
N LEU A 4 -3.28 21.06 16.84
CA LEU A 4 -3.53 21.23 16.06
C LEU A 4 -3.33 21.36 15.12
N THR A 5 -2.93 21.14 15.40
CA THR A 5 -2.78 20.91 14.78
C THR A 5 -2.92 20.68 13.92
N LYS A 6 -3.02 20.62 14.15
CA LYS A 6 -3.26 20.09 13.55
C LYS A 6 -3.75 20.28 12.67
N LEU A 7 -4.07 20.73 12.73
CA LEU A 7 -4.64 20.65 12.09
C LEU A 7 -4.66 20.99 11.13
N PHE A 8 -4.44 20.97 10.94
CA PHE A 8 -4.61 20.86 10.16
C PHE A 8 -4.28 20.92 9.32
N ALA A 9 -4.00 21.16 9.38
CA ALA A 9 -3.64 20.81 8.85
C ALA A 9 -3.67 20.37 8.10
N ALA A 10 -3.91 20.24 8.02
CA ALA A 10 -4.01 19.59 7.46
C ALA A 10 -4.58 19.45 6.59
N VAL A 11 -4.84 19.59 6.79
CA VAL A 11 -5.50 19.31 6.18
C VAL A 11 -5.80 19.57 4.99
N ALA A 12 -5.83 20.23 4.87
CA ALA A 12 -6.20 20.42 3.88
C ALA A 12 -5.53 20.32 2.78
N ILE A 13 -5.25 20.28 2.78
CA ILE A 13 -4.78 19.91 2.20
C ILE A 13 -4.93 19.33 1.49
N LEU A 14 -5.35 19.55 1.14
CA LEU A 14 -5.59 19.00 0.67
C LEU A 14 -6.13 18.65 -0.26
N PHE A 15 -6.52 18.73 -0.43
CA PHE A 15 -7.22 18.26 -1.21
C PHE A 15 -7.21 18.47 -2.60
N VAL A 16 -7.11 19.27 -3.05
CA VAL A 16 -7.26 19.81 -4.23
C VAL A 16 -6.20 19.49 -5.15
N SER A 17 -5.12 19.94 -4.87
CA SER A 17 -4.04 19.62 -5.62
C SER A 17 -3.91 18.21 -5.75
N VAL A 18 -4.56 17.70 -4.93
CA VAL A 18 -4.68 16.38 -4.83
C VAL A 18 -5.18 15.71 -6.03
N VAL A 19 -5.92 16.38 -6.83
CA VAL A 19 -6.48 15.76 -8.00
C VAL A 19 -5.43 15.26 -8.95
N GLY A 20 -4.53 16.11 -9.34
CA GLY A 20 -3.47 15.71 -10.23
C GLY A 20 -2.52 14.76 -9.57
N SER A 21 -2.22 15.00 -8.32
CA SER A 21 -1.29 14.12 -7.66
C SER A 21 -1.93 12.83 -7.25
N ALA A 22 -3.24 12.79 -7.13
CA ALA A 22 -3.91 11.53 -6.85
C ALA A 22 -3.64 10.51 -7.94
N GLN A 23 -3.52 10.97 -9.17
CA GLN A 23 -3.21 10.08 -10.26
C GLN A 23 -1.79 9.53 -10.13
N ALA A 24 -0.84 10.40 -9.83
CA ALA A 24 0.54 10.00 -9.71
C ALA A 24 0.81 9.23 -8.43
N GLY A 25 0.16 9.63 -7.34
CA GLY A 25 0.39 9.01 -6.04
C GLY A 25 -0.55 7.87 -5.71
N LEU A 26 -1.29 7.38 -6.69
CA LEU A 26 -2.31 6.37 -6.44
C LEU A 26 -1.75 5.11 -5.82
N LEU A 27 -0.59 4.66 -6.29
CA LEU A 27 -0.03 3.39 -5.85
C LEU A 27 0.72 3.49 -4.53
N ASP A 28 1.05 4.70 -4.08
CA ASP A 28 1.72 4.84 -2.81
C ASP A 28 0.90 5.67 -1.82
N SER A 29 -0.42 5.64 -1.99
CA SER A 29 -1.32 6.31 -1.07
C SER A 29 -1.31 5.62 0.29
N PRO A 30 -1.70 6.32 1.36
CA PRO A 30 -1.77 5.70 2.68
C PRO A 30 -2.64 4.45 2.71
N GLU A 31 -3.73 4.45 1.94
CA GLU A 31 -4.62 3.29 1.89
C GLU A 31 -3.94 2.07 1.31
N VAL A 32 -3.13 2.27 0.26
CA VAL A 32 -2.40 1.18 -0.36
C VAL A 32 -1.36 0.63 0.61
N TYR A 33 -0.61 1.52 1.28
CA TYR A 33 0.36 1.10 2.29
C TYR A 33 -0.30 0.35 3.44
N ASP A 34 -1.42 0.88 3.94
CA ASP A 34 -2.12 0.25 5.05
C ASP A 34 -2.59 -1.14 4.67
N LYS A 35 -3.07 -1.30 3.45
CA LYS A 35 -3.51 -2.61 2.99
C LYS A 35 -2.34 -3.58 2.84
N ALA A 36 -1.22 -3.10 2.32
CA ALA A 36 -0.02 -3.92 2.18
C ALA A 36 0.46 -4.39 3.54
N LYS A 37 0.48 -3.48 4.51
CA LYS A 37 0.89 -3.84 5.87
C LYS A 37 -0.07 -4.84 6.49
N ALA A 38 -1.37 -4.64 6.28
CA ALA A 38 -2.37 -5.53 6.84
C ALA A 38 -2.23 -6.95 6.29
N ILE A 39 -2.00 -7.06 4.99
CA ILE A 39 -1.81 -8.36 4.35
C ILE A 39 -0.54 -9.03 4.89
N TYR A 40 0.55 -8.29 4.94
CA TYR A 40 1.81 -8.83 5.44
C TYR A 40 1.67 -9.30 6.88
N MET A 41 1.07 -8.47 7.73
CA MET A 41 0.86 -8.83 9.14
C MET A 41 0.01 -10.08 9.27
N ALA A 42 -1.04 -10.18 8.49
CA ALA A 42 -1.93 -11.34 8.55
C ALA A 42 -1.21 -12.62 8.13
N MET A 43 -0.43 -12.53 7.06
CA MET A 43 0.26 -13.70 6.52
C MET A 43 1.46 -14.11 7.37
N GLU A 44 2.10 -13.15 8.04
CA GLU A 44 3.26 -13.43 8.87
C GLU A 44 2.91 -13.57 10.35
N SER A 45 1.64 -13.42 10.70
CA SER A 45 1.18 -13.45 12.09
C SER A 45 1.89 -12.43 12.95
N MET A 46 1.99 -11.21 12.44
CA MET A 46 2.65 -10.11 13.13
C MET A 46 1.68 -9.04 13.56
N THR A 47 2.02 -8.34 14.64
CA THR A 47 1.28 -7.16 15.10
C THR A 47 2.01 -5.91 14.59
N PRO A 48 1.39 -4.73 14.68
CA PRO A 48 2.10 -3.49 14.32
C PRO A 48 3.37 -3.30 15.13
N ALA A 49 3.37 -3.70 16.41
CA ALA A 49 4.58 -3.62 17.23
C ALA A 49 5.68 -4.52 16.69
N ASP A 50 5.31 -5.70 16.20
CA ASP A 50 6.27 -6.63 15.61
C ASP A 50 6.91 -6.05 14.36
N LEU A 51 6.14 -5.36 13.53
CA LEU A 51 6.69 -4.72 12.33
C LEU A 51 7.79 -3.73 12.70
N GLU A 52 7.52 -2.93 13.71
CA GLU A 52 8.46 -1.92 14.17
C GLU A 52 9.70 -2.56 14.79
N GLU A 53 9.47 -3.53 15.63
CA GLU A 53 10.55 -4.22 16.33
C GLU A 53 11.48 -4.95 15.37
N CYS A 54 10.92 -5.57 14.35
CA CYS A 54 11.71 -6.27 13.34
C CYS A 54 12.33 -5.33 12.31
N GLY A 55 11.87 -4.10 12.26
CA GLY A 55 12.36 -3.14 11.28
C GLY A 55 11.93 -3.46 9.88
N VAL A 56 10.72 -4.00 9.71
CA VAL A 56 10.24 -4.42 8.41
C VAL A 56 10.11 -3.24 7.47
N ASP A 57 10.70 -3.38 6.29
CA ASP A 57 10.76 -2.31 5.29
C ASP A 57 9.89 -2.67 4.10
N PHE A 58 8.88 -1.84 3.84
CA PHE A 58 7.98 -2.05 2.71
C PHE A 58 8.47 -1.33 1.44
N GLY A 59 9.45 -0.44 1.59
CA GLY A 59 10.01 0.27 0.45
C GLY A 59 8.99 1.12 -0.26
N THR A 60 9.27 1.41 -1.51
CA THR A 60 8.38 2.16 -2.38
C THR A 60 7.78 1.19 -3.39
N PRO A 61 6.47 1.19 -3.55
CA PRO A 61 5.86 0.24 -4.48
C PRO A 61 6.19 0.57 -5.94
N LYS A 62 6.31 -0.47 -6.74
CA LYS A 62 6.48 -0.34 -8.18
C LYS A 62 5.14 -0.62 -8.85
N GLU A 63 4.93 0.01 -9.97
CA GLU A 63 3.73 -0.28 -10.75
C GLU A 63 4.03 -1.44 -11.69
N LEU A 64 3.21 -2.48 -11.62
CA LEU A 64 3.30 -3.60 -12.56
C LEU A 64 2.22 -3.44 -13.63
N PRO A 65 2.31 -4.20 -14.74
CA PRO A 65 1.26 -4.16 -15.75
C PRO A 65 -0.09 -4.44 -15.12
N GLY A 66 -1.10 -3.68 -15.55
CA GLY A 66 -2.43 -3.81 -15.00
C GLY A 66 -3.09 -5.14 -15.32
N VAL A 67 -4.08 -5.49 -14.51
CA VAL A 67 -4.83 -6.72 -14.69
C VAL A 67 -6.31 -6.39 -14.83
N LYS A 68 -7.05 -7.26 -15.49
CA LYS A 68 -8.48 -7.07 -15.63
C LYS A 68 -9.17 -7.33 -14.31
N ASN A 69 -10.18 -6.53 -14.03
CA ASN A 69 -11.02 -6.76 -12.86
C ASN A 69 -11.93 -7.95 -13.15
N PRO A 70 -11.86 -9.03 -12.35
CA PRO A 70 -12.65 -10.23 -12.63
C PRO A 70 -14.14 -9.99 -12.65
N THR A 71 -14.62 -9.01 -11.87
CA THR A 71 -16.06 -8.73 -11.81
C THR A 71 -16.50 -7.73 -12.85
N ASN A 72 -15.56 -7.04 -13.50
CA ASN A 72 -15.86 -6.09 -14.55
C ASN A 72 -14.68 -6.03 -15.52
N PRO A 73 -14.64 -6.94 -16.52
CA PRO A 73 -13.45 -7.06 -17.38
C PRO A 73 -13.13 -5.82 -18.21
N SER A 74 -14.05 -4.87 -18.32
CA SER A 74 -13.76 -3.63 -19.04
C SER A 74 -12.90 -2.68 -18.21
N VAL A 75 -12.75 -2.94 -16.91
CA VAL A 75 -11.94 -2.13 -16.02
C VAL A 75 -10.61 -2.80 -15.79
N LYS A 76 -9.53 -2.03 -15.96
CA LYS A 76 -8.18 -2.53 -15.69
C LYS A 76 -7.72 -1.98 -14.35
N LEU A 77 -7.30 -2.87 -13.48
CA LEU A 77 -6.81 -2.48 -12.15
C LEU A 77 -5.31 -2.20 -12.23
N LYS A 78 -4.87 -1.20 -11.48
CA LYS A 78 -3.44 -0.94 -11.34
C LYS A 78 -2.89 -1.82 -10.23
N VAL A 79 -1.63 -2.19 -10.37
CA VAL A 79 -0.98 -3.11 -9.42
C VAL A 79 0.20 -2.40 -8.79
N ALA A 80 0.15 -2.26 -7.47
CA ALA A 80 1.27 -1.75 -6.69
C ALA A 80 2.02 -2.95 -6.11
N ASP A 81 3.29 -3.07 -6.44
CA ASP A 81 4.11 -4.21 -6.04
C ASP A 81 5.10 -3.77 -4.98
N PHE A 82 4.95 -4.29 -3.77
CA PHE A 82 5.86 -4.01 -2.67
C PHE A 82 6.80 -5.17 -2.48
N GLU A 83 8.09 -4.88 -2.46
CA GLU A 83 9.07 -5.89 -2.08
C GLU A 83 9.40 -5.63 -0.62
N VAL A 84 8.93 -6.49 0.26
CA VAL A 84 9.02 -6.30 1.70
C VAL A 84 10.21 -7.07 2.24
N PHE A 85 11.03 -6.39 3.00
CA PHE A 85 12.21 -7.00 3.60
C PHE A 85 12.10 -6.97 5.12
N ASN A 86 12.29 -8.14 5.74
CA ASN A 86 12.37 -8.25 7.20
C ASN A 86 13.82 -8.50 7.57
N PRO A 87 14.54 -7.48 8.06
CA PRO A 87 15.96 -7.64 8.37
C PRO A 87 16.21 -8.54 9.57
N SER A 88 15.26 -8.67 10.48
CA SER A 88 15.46 -9.52 11.65
C SER A 88 15.55 -10.99 11.27
N PHE A 89 14.77 -11.42 10.30
CA PHE A 89 14.81 -12.79 9.83
C PHE A 89 15.47 -12.95 8.48
N LYS A 90 15.86 -11.82 7.88
CA LYS A 90 16.47 -11.79 6.54
C LYS A 90 15.59 -12.48 5.51
N THR A 91 14.32 -12.14 5.54
CA THR A 91 13.34 -12.73 4.62
C THR A 91 12.74 -11.67 3.73
N TYR A 92 12.32 -12.10 2.55
CA TYR A 92 11.67 -11.24 1.56
C TYR A 92 10.29 -11.77 1.23
N ALA A 93 9.40 -10.84 0.95
CA ALA A 93 8.07 -11.18 0.49
C ALA A 93 7.62 -10.13 -0.51
N ARG A 94 6.67 -10.47 -1.36
CA ARG A 94 6.02 -9.51 -2.24
C ARG A 94 4.58 -9.38 -1.84
N VAL A 95 4.13 -8.13 -1.74
CA VAL A 95 2.73 -7.85 -1.50
C VAL A 95 2.26 -7.00 -2.66
N ARG A 96 1.23 -7.45 -3.36
CA ARG A 96 0.67 -6.74 -4.50
C ARG A 96 -0.71 -6.27 -4.15
N ILE A 97 -0.97 -5.00 -4.42
CA ILE A 97 -2.25 -4.38 -4.10
C ILE A 97 -2.89 -3.97 -5.42
N LEU A 98 -4.13 -4.40 -5.60
CA LEU A 98 -4.90 -4.09 -6.81
C LEU A 98 -5.78 -2.89 -6.53
N VAL A 99 -5.66 -1.87 -7.36
CA VAL A 99 -6.34 -0.60 -7.13
C VAL A 99 -7.15 -0.22 -8.35
N ASP A 100 -8.38 0.21 -8.13
CA ASP A 100 -9.21 0.76 -9.20
C ASP A 100 -8.70 2.17 -9.51
N PRO A 101 -8.19 2.41 -10.72
CA PRO A 101 -7.60 3.72 -11.04
C PRO A 101 -8.61 4.86 -11.08
N ALA A 102 -9.88 4.54 -11.28
CA ALA A 102 -10.91 5.57 -11.36
C ALA A 102 -11.27 6.11 -9.98
N THR A 103 -11.26 5.25 -8.98
CA THR A 103 -11.71 5.63 -7.64
C THR A 103 -10.61 5.65 -6.59
N GLY A 104 -9.48 4.99 -6.87
CA GLY A 104 -8.42 4.83 -5.90
C GLY A 104 -8.73 3.78 -4.83
N VAL A 105 -9.83 3.05 -5.00
CA VAL A 105 -10.24 2.05 -4.01
C VAL A 105 -9.45 0.78 -4.21
N VAL A 106 -8.96 0.22 -3.10
CA VAL A 106 -8.26 -1.05 -3.13
C VAL A 106 -9.26 -2.16 -3.35
N GLN A 107 -9.05 -2.95 -4.40
CA GLN A 107 -9.95 -4.03 -4.78
C GLN A 107 -9.49 -5.39 -4.27
N GLY A 108 -8.22 -5.52 -3.94
CA GLY A 108 -7.70 -6.79 -3.45
C GLY A 108 -6.21 -6.75 -3.33
N GLY A 109 -5.64 -7.88 -2.97
CA GLY A 109 -4.20 -7.98 -2.85
C GLY A 109 -3.77 -9.43 -2.81
N GLU A 110 -2.47 -9.62 -2.91
CA GLU A 110 -1.90 -10.96 -2.82
C GLU A 110 -0.54 -10.90 -2.13
N TYR A 111 -0.15 -12.03 -1.61
CA TYR A 111 1.08 -12.16 -0.85
C TYR A 111 1.89 -13.33 -1.42
N LEU A 112 3.18 -13.11 -1.59
CA LEU A 112 4.07 -14.14 -2.06
C LEU A 112 5.34 -14.13 -1.21
N TYR A 113 5.57 -15.23 -0.49
CA TYR A 113 6.77 -15.36 0.31
C TYR A 113 7.93 -15.80 -0.59
N LEU A 114 9.00 -15.04 -0.55
CA LEU A 114 10.16 -15.33 -1.40
C LEU A 114 11.29 -16.05 -0.67
N GLY A 115 11.24 -16.05 0.67
CA GLY A 115 12.25 -16.72 1.47
C GLY A 115 13.42 -15.83 1.80
N LYS A 116 14.53 -16.44 2.05
CA LYS A 116 15.75 -15.74 2.47
C LYS A 116 16.66 -15.43 1.32
#